data_b2d59762a21b83f6488335915bb68c2b
#
_entry.id   b2d59762a21b83f6488335915bb68c2b
#
_cell.length_a   1.000
_cell.length_b   1.000
_cell.length_c   1.000
_cell.angle_alpha   90.00
_cell.angle_beta   90.00
_cell.angle_gamma   90.00
#
_symmetry.space_group_name_H-M   'P 1'
#
loop_
_entity.id
_entity.type
_entity.pdbx_description
1 polymer ?
#
loop_
_entity_poly.entity_id
_entity_poly.type
_entity_poly.pdbx_seq_one_letter_code
_entity_poly.pdbx_strand_id
1 'polypeptide(L)'
;MARRGVDISQASHNEMRAYVCGQCHNEYYFSKEDGRGVEPWDNGFDAEQIYQYYQDGHAGGFTQDWIHADSKTPMLKAQHPDYETWQDSIHAMNGVTCVDRHMPYMRKDGQKYTSHWMTNRSGKCSGKGKFII
;
A
#
# COMPACT_ATOMS: atom_id res chain seq x y z
N MET A 1 8.09 5.34 -4.97
CA MET A 1 9.15 5.95 -4.15
C MET A 1 10.07 6.84 -4.98
N ALA A 2 10.67 6.39 -6.05
CA ALA A 2 11.53 7.24 -6.91
C ALA A 2 10.83 8.54 -7.38
N ARG A 3 9.55 8.48 -7.70
CA ARG A 3 8.74 9.64 -8.11
C ARG A 3 8.65 10.75 -7.06
N ARG A 4 8.80 10.40 -5.77
CA ARG A 4 8.82 11.36 -4.64
C ARG A 4 10.23 11.83 -4.26
N GLY A 5 11.24 11.49 -5.04
CA GLY A 5 12.61 11.82 -4.72
C GLY A 5 13.17 11.07 -3.50
N VAL A 6 12.52 9.98 -3.08
CA VAL A 6 13.03 9.14 -2.00
C VAL A 6 14.21 8.32 -2.50
N ASP A 7 15.37 8.56 -1.93
CA ASP A 7 16.54 7.73 -2.16
C ASP A 7 16.43 6.42 -1.36
N ILE A 8 16.10 5.36 -2.07
CA ILE A 8 15.90 4.03 -1.47
C ILE A 8 17.17 3.53 -0.79
N SER A 9 18.36 3.98 -1.22
CA SER A 9 19.63 3.58 -0.60
C SER A 9 19.78 4.09 0.83
N GLN A 10 19.03 5.15 1.19
CA GLN A 10 19.01 5.73 2.51
C GLN A 10 17.83 5.26 3.38
N ALA A 11 16.95 4.43 2.80
CA ALA A 11 15.81 3.93 3.52
C ALA A 11 16.21 3.02 4.69
N SER A 12 15.59 3.22 5.83
CA SER A 12 15.74 2.34 6.98
C SER A 12 15.22 0.94 6.69
N HIS A 13 15.64 -0.03 7.50
CA HIS A 13 15.14 -1.41 7.38
C HIS A 13 13.60 -1.49 7.45
N ASN A 14 12.97 -0.71 8.33
CA ASN A 14 11.51 -0.70 8.48
C ASN A 14 10.83 -0.08 7.25
N GLU A 15 11.36 1.01 6.72
CA GLU A 15 10.84 1.61 5.50
C GLU A 15 10.93 0.63 4.31
N MET A 16 12.06 -0.05 4.14
CA MET A 16 12.21 -1.05 3.09
C MET A 16 11.21 -2.20 3.19
N ARG A 17 10.88 -2.62 4.42
CA ARG A 17 9.87 -3.66 4.67
C ARG A 17 8.44 -3.23 4.32
N ALA A 18 8.16 -1.93 4.29
CA ALA A 18 6.90 -1.38 3.80
C ALA A 18 6.95 -1.09 2.30
N TYR A 19 8.05 -0.49 1.81
CA TYR A 19 8.20 -0.08 0.41
C TYR A 19 8.09 -1.23 -0.58
N VAL A 20 8.61 -2.41 -0.22
CA VAL A 20 8.49 -3.61 -1.06
C VAL A 20 7.03 -3.97 -1.33
N CYS A 21 6.17 -3.89 -0.31
CA CYS A 21 4.74 -4.15 -0.47
C CYS A 21 4.02 -2.99 -1.17
N GLY A 22 4.38 -1.76 -0.81
CA GLY A 22 3.81 -0.53 -1.36
C GLY A 22 4.09 -0.28 -2.85
N GLN A 23 4.88 -1.12 -3.51
CA GLN A 23 5.04 -1.08 -4.97
C GLN A 23 3.81 -1.59 -5.72
N CYS A 24 3.03 -2.46 -5.07
CA CYS A 24 1.84 -3.07 -5.65
C CYS A 24 0.59 -2.84 -4.79
N HIS A 25 0.76 -2.71 -3.47
CA HIS A 25 -0.32 -2.46 -2.52
C HIS A 25 -0.50 -0.96 -2.26
N ASN A 26 -0.94 -0.26 -3.29
CA ASN A 26 -1.12 1.19 -3.29
C ASN A 26 -2.28 1.59 -4.19
N GLU A 27 -2.74 2.82 -4.06
CA GLU A 27 -3.68 3.42 -4.98
C GLU A 27 -2.99 3.75 -6.31
N TYR A 28 -3.64 3.43 -7.41
CA TYR A 28 -3.18 3.76 -8.75
C TYR A 28 -4.35 3.84 -9.75
N TYR A 29 -4.11 4.49 -10.85
CA TYR A 29 -4.97 4.47 -12.03
C TYR A 29 -4.15 4.21 -13.28
N PHE A 30 -4.81 3.89 -14.38
CA PHE A 30 -4.13 3.76 -15.67
C PHE A 30 -4.25 5.06 -16.47
N SER A 31 -3.09 5.60 -16.87
CA SER A 31 -3.03 6.74 -17.78
C SER A 31 -3.76 6.43 -19.08
N LYS A 32 -4.59 7.37 -19.54
CA LYS A 32 -5.28 7.24 -20.84
C LYS A 32 -4.34 7.41 -22.03
N GLU A 33 -3.19 8.04 -21.84
CA GLU A 33 -2.23 8.31 -22.91
C GLU A 33 -1.43 7.07 -23.30
N ASP A 34 -0.95 6.31 -22.36
CA ASP A 34 0.00 5.23 -22.58
C ASP A 34 -0.31 3.93 -21.80
N GLY A 35 -1.39 3.91 -21.02
CA GLY A 35 -1.82 2.75 -20.25
C GLY A 35 -0.93 2.39 -19.06
N ARG A 36 0.02 3.24 -18.67
CA ARG A 36 0.86 3.00 -17.49
C ARG A 36 0.07 3.20 -16.20
N GLY A 37 0.41 2.41 -15.18
CA GLY A 37 -0.02 2.66 -13.81
C GLY A 37 0.62 3.94 -13.27
N VAL A 38 -0.19 4.79 -12.67
CA VAL A 38 0.23 6.07 -12.10
C VAL A 38 -0.35 6.19 -10.69
N GLU A 39 0.51 6.48 -9.74
CA GLU A 39 0.10 6.73 -8.35
C GLU A 39 -0.32 8.21 -8.20
N PRO A 40 -1.48 8.50 -7.60
CA PRO A 40 -2.00 9.87 -7.44
C PRO A 40 -1.41 10.57 -6.20
N TRP A 41 -0.08 10.59 -6.06
CA TRP A 41 0.62 10.98 -4.84
C TRP A 41 1.23 12.38 -4.84
N ASP A 42 1.02 13.18 -5.87
CA ASP A 42 1.69 14.48 -6.00
C ASP A 42 1.27 15.45 -4.87
N ASN A 43 0.02 15.33 -4.40
CA ASN A 43 -0.50 16.15 -3.29
C ASN A 43 -0.32 15.48 -1.92
N GLY A 44 0.00 14.19 -1.84
CA GLY A 44 0.17 13.43 -0.61
C GLY A 44 -0.54 12.08 -0.63
N PHE A 45 -0.73 11.48 0.55
CA PHE A 45 -1.28 10.14 0.70
C PHE A 45 -2.68 10.08 1.31
N ASP A 46 -3.13 11.17 1.94
CA ASP A 46 -4.46 11.21 2.55
C ASP A 46 -5.56 11.14 1.49
N ALA A 47 -6.70 10.58 1.86
CA ALA A 47 -7.84 10.43 0.95
C ALA A 47 -8.25 11.77 0.33
N GLU A 48 -8.22 12.86 1.11
CA GLU A 48 -8.53 14.21 0.63
C GLU A 48 -7.48 14.71 -0.37
N GLN A 49 -6.20 14.46 -0.11
CA GLN A 49 -5.10 14.85 -1.01
C GLN A 49 -5.14 14.07 -2.33
N ILE A 50 -5.46 12.78 -2.27
CA ILE A 50 -5.67 11.94 -3.45
C ILE A 50 -6.91 12.41 -4.23
N TYR A 51 -8.00 12.72 -3.53
CA TYR A 51 -9.18 13.28 -4.17
C TYR A 51 -8.88 14.61 -4.87
N GLN A 52 -8.15 15.50 -4.21
CA GLN A 52 -7.74 16.79 -4.80
C GLN A 52 -6.85 16.59 -6.03
N TYR A 53 -5.94 15.61 -6.02
CA TYR A 53 -5.13 15.25 -7.18
C TYR A 53 -5.99 15.00 -8.44
N TYR A 54 -7.08 14.26 -8.29
CA TYR A 54 -8.00 14.00 -9.40
C TYR A 54 -8.78 15.24 -9.82
N GLN A 55 -9.10 16.14 -8.89
CA GLN A 55 -9.80 17.40 -9.20
C GLN A 55 -8.90 18.42 -9.90
N ASP A 56 -7.63 18.48 -9.57
CA ASP A 56 -6.66 19.43 -10.12
C ASP A 56 -6.24 19.10 -11.58
N GLY A 57 -6.76 18.02 -12.13
CA GLY A 57 -6.45 17.60 -13.50
C GLY A 57 -5.08 16.95 -13.68
N HIS A 58 -4.39 16.63 -12.61
CA HIS A 58 -3.10 15.92 -12.66
C HIS A 58 -3.18 14.54 -13.33
N ALA A 59 -4.36 13.95 -13.31
CA ALA A 59 -4.61 12.63 -13.87
C ALA A 59 -4.76 12.61 -15.41
N GLY A 60 -4.34 13.66 -16.14
CA GLY A 60 -4.37 13.67 -17.60
C GLY A 60 -5.76 13.45 -18.21
N GLY A 61 -6.78 14.05 -17.57
CA GLY A 61 -8.18 13.88 -17.97
C GLY A 61 -8.85 12.58 -17.50
N PHE A 62 -8.19 11.79 -16.69
CA PHE A 62 -8.85 10.71 -15.95
C PHE A 62 -9.63 11.33 -14.77
N THR A 63 -10.94 11.12 -14.75
CA THR A 63 -11.82 11.70 -13.73
C THR A 63 -12.68 10.66 -13.03
N GLN A 64 -12.82 9.49 -13.63
CA GLN A 64 -13.70 8.43 -13.15
C GLN A 64 -13.42 7.12 -13.84
N ASP A 65 -13.67 6.01 -13.16
CA ASP A 65 -13.66 4.67 -13.75
C ASP A 65 -14.98 4.36 -14.47
N TRP A 66 -16.13 4.73 -13.88
CA TRP A 66 -17.46 4.49 -14.45
C TRP A 66 -18.49 5.50 -13.95
N ILE A 67 -19.66 5.46 -14.59
CA ILE A 67 -20.85 6.19 -14.14
C ILE A 67 -21.80 5.21 -13.46
N HIS A 68 -22.24 5.51 -12.26
CA HIS A 68 -23.21 4.68 -11.55
C HIS A 68 -24.53 4.60 -12.34
N ALA A 69 -25.07 3.37 -12.51
CA ALA A 69 -26.18 3.12 -13.41
C ALA A 69 -27.46 3.91 -13.08
N ASP A 70 -27.78 4.05 -11.81
CA ASP A 70 -29.00 4.70 -11.34
C ASP A 70 -28.79 6.18 -11.04
N SER A 71 -27.87 6.51 -10.14
CA SER A 71 -27.64 7.89 -9.68
C SER A 71 -26.92 8.78 -10.69
N LYS A 72 -26.31 8.19 -11.73
CA LYS A 72 -25.45 8.88 -12.70
C LYS A 72 -24.24 9.57 -12.09
N THR A 73 -23.89 9.22 -10.87
CA THR A 73 -22.74 9.76 -10.17
C THR A 73 -21.44 9.21 -10.81
N PRO A 74 -20.46 10.06 -11.09
CA PRO A 74 -19.11 9.60 -11.44
C PRO A 74 -18.50 8.82 -10.27
N MET A 75 -17.98 7.65 -10.55
CA MET A 75 -17.41 6.74 -9.55
C MET A 75 -15.92 6.52 -9.83
N LEU A 76 -15.14 6.68 -8.79
CA LEU A 76 -13.72 6.35 -8.77
C LEU A 76 -13.54 5.10 -7.90
N LYS A 77 -12.86 4.11 -8.44
CA LYS A 77 -12.50 2.92 -7.67
C LYS A 77 -11.20 3.18 -6.91
N ALA A 78 -11.25 3.09 -5.59
CA ALA A 78 -10.03 2.91 -4.82
C ALA A 78 -9.53 1.47 -5.06
N GLN A 79 -8.32 1.31 -5.57
CA GLN A 79 -7.78 -0.02 -5.90
C GLN A 79 -7.48 -0.82 -4.63
N HIS A 80 -6.39 -0.54 -3.97
CA HIS A 80 -6.02 -1.13 -2.69
C HIS A 80 -5.00 -0.20 -2.00
N PRO A 81 -5.47 0.93 -1.44
CA PRO A 81 -4.63 1.97 -0.85
C PRO A 81 -4.03 1.53 0.49
N ASP A 82 -3.42 0.34 0.52
CA ASP A 82 -2.90 -0.26 1.74
C ASP A 82 -1.68 0.52 2.25
N TYR A 83 -0.82 0.96 1.34
CA TYR A 83 0.37 1.74 1.68
C TYR A 83 0.00 3.13 2.20
N GLU A 84 -0.92 3.82 1.55
CA GLU A 84 -1.43 5.14 1.94
C GLU A 84 -2.10 5.08 3.32
N THR A 85 -2.94 4.08 3.53
CA THR A 85 -3.61 3.86 4.82
C THR A 85 -2.63 3.53 5.94
N TRP A 86 -1.53 2.84 5.61
CA TRP A 86 -0.50 2.49 6.58
C TRP A 86 0.42 3.67 6.91
N GLN A 87 0.77 4.53 5.94
CA GLN A 87 1.87 5.50 5.99
C GLN A 87 1.84 6.39 7.25
N ASP A 88 0.70 6.93 7.64
CA ASP A 88 0.54 7.80 8.79
C ASP A 88 -0.26 7.15 9.94
N SER A 89 -0.41 5.83 9.88
CA SER A 89 -1.13 5.07 10.89
C SER A 89 -0.34 4.92 12.19
N ILE A 90 -1.06 4.60 13.28
CA ILE A 90 -0.45 4.23 14.56
C ILE A 90 0.54 3.07 14.42
N HIS A 91 0.35 2.17 13.43
CA HIS A 91 1.26 1.08 13.15
C HIS A 91 2.59 1.60 12.59
N ALA A 92 2.54 2.48 11.60
CA ALA A 92 3.75 3.09 11.03
C ALA A 92 4.53 3.88 12.08
N MET A 93 3.83 4.71 12.88
CA MET A 93 4.45 5.50 13.96
C MET A 93 5.13 4.64 15.03
N ASN A 94 4.65 3.42 15.25
CA ASN A 94 5.26 2.46 16.18
C ASN A 94 6.19 1.44 15.50
N GLY A 95 6.58 1.68 14.25
CA GLY A 95 7.52 0.85 13.51
C GLY A 95 6.97 -0.53 13.10
N VAL A 96 5.65 -0.73 13.17
CA VAL A 96 5.01 -1.97 12.71
C VAL A 96 4.76 -1.88 11.22
N THR A 97 5.39 -2.76 10.46
CA THR A 97 5.36 -2.78 8.99
C THR A 97 4.42 -3.85 8.44
N CYS A 98 4.19 -3.82 7.13
CA CYS A 98 3.43 -4.84 6.43
C CYS A 98 3.98 -6.26 6.70
N VAL A 99 5.31 -6.39 6.70
CA VAL A 99 6.00 -7.66 6.91
C VAL A 99 5.77 -8.22 8.32
N ASP A 100 5.66 -7.38 9.35
CA ASP A 100 5.43 -7.84 10.73
C ASP A 100 4.08 -8.54 10.89
N ARG A 101 3.11 -8.19 10.06
CA ARG A 101 1.77 -8.79 10.07
C ARG A 101 1.63 -9.93 9.07
N HIS A 102 2.16 -9.77 7.87
CA HIS A 102 1.97 -10.72 6.77
C HIS A 102 3.10 -11.72 6.62
N MET A 103 4.29 -11.40 7.14
CA MET A 103 5.48 -12.27 7.12
C MET A 103 6.13 -12.31 8.51
N PRO A 104 5.41 -12.82 9.54
CA PRO A 104 5.87 -12.75 10.92
C PRO A 104 7.14 -13.55 11.15
N TYR A 105 7.85 -13.21 12.22
CA TYR A 105 8.95 -14.01 12.68
C TYR A 105 8.49 -15.36 13.21
N MET A 106 9.18 -16.39 12.79
CA MET A 106 8.98 -17.77 13.26
C MET A 106 10.29 -18.34 13.82
N ARG A 107 10.19 -19.45 14.55
CA ARG A 107 11.35 -20.21 15.03
C ARG A 107 11.29 -21.64 14.51
N LYS A 108 12.40 -22.11 13.98
CA LYS A 108 12.62 -23.51 13.62
C LYS A 108 13.99 -23.93 14.15
N ASP A 109 14.05 -25.01 14.88
CA ASP A 109 15.30 -25.56 15.45
C ASP A 109 16.10 -24.52 16.28
N GLY A 110 15.38 -23.64 17.01
CA GLY A 110 15.95 -22.56 17.81
C GLY A 110 16.33 -21.29 17.03
N GLN A 111 16.38 -21.34 15.69
CA GLN A 111 16.72 -20.19 14.84
C GLN A 111 15.48 -19.35 14.53
N LYS A 112 15.64 -18.02 14.64
CA LYS A 112 14.61 -17.05 14.25
C LYS A 112 14.74 -16.72 12.76
N TYR A 113 13.62 -16.78 12.04
CA TYR A 113 13.57 -16.41 10.61
C TYR A 113 12.26 -15.70 10.29
N THR A 114 12.24 -14.94 9.22
CA THR A 114 11.01 -14.32 8.68
C THR A 114 10.27 -15.36 7.84
N SER A 115 8.99 -15.57 8.14
CA SER A 115 8.14 -16.42 7.31
C SER A 115 7.86 -15.72 5.99
N HIS A 116 8.16 -16.38 4.87
CA HIS A 116 7.77 -15.89 3.54
C HIS A 116 6.36 -16.35 3.12
N TRP A 117 5.63 -16.99 3.99
CA TRP A 117 4.22 -17.29 3.78
C TRP A 117 3.41 -16.06 4.11
N MET A 118 2.81 -15.46 3.08
CA MET A 118 1.88 -14.37 3.26
C MET A 118 0.66 -14.87 4.01
N THR A 119 0.46 -14.38 5.23
CA THR A 119 -0.66 -14.78 6.08
C THR A 119 -1.64 -13.62 6.18
N ASN A 120 -2.92 -13.96 6.18
CA ASN A 120 -3.94 -13.05 6.61
C ASN A 120 -4.13 -13.20 8.13
N ARG A 121 -4.41 -12.11 8.83
CA ARG A 121 -4.54 -12.07 10.29
C ARG A 121 -5.64 -12.97 10.85
N SER A 122 -6.66 -13.31 10.07
CA SER A 122 -7.74 -14.23 10.46
C SER A 122 -7.36 -15.70 10.26
N GLY A 123 -6.25 -15.99 9.59
CA GLY A 123 -5.77 -17.34 9.38
C GLY A 123 -5.22 -17.92 10.67
N LYS A 124 -5.92 -18.87 11.30
CA LYS A 124 -5.28 -19.79 12.23
C LYS A 124 -4.16 -20.48 11.46
N CYS A 125 -2.91 -20.15 11.76
CA CYS A 125 -1.79 -20.93 11.24
C CYS A 125 -1.99 -22.38 11.71
N SER A 126 -2.39 -23.24 10.81
CA SER A 126 -2.52 -24.68 11.03
C SER A 126 -1.17 -25.39 11.15
N GLY A 127 -0.10 -24.65 11.28
CA GLY A 127 1.24 -25.15 11.59
C GLY A 127 1.64 -24.83 13.01
N LYS A 128 2.25 -25.76 13.72
CA LYS A 128 2.68 -25.71 15.13
C LYS A 128 3.77 -24.66 15.42
N GLY A 129 3.67 -23.46 14.82
CA GLY A 129 4.55 -22.32 15.09
C GLY A 129 3.88 -21.38 16.09
N LYS A 130 4.45 -21.17 17.27
CA LYS A 130 4.03 -20.13 18.21
C LYS A 130 4.46 -18.77 17.65
N PHE A 131 3.50 -17.87 17.43
CA PHE A 131 3.81 -16.46 17.20
C PHE A 131 4.45 -15.89 18.47
N ILE A 132 5.51 -15.13 18.29
CA ILE A 132 6.10 -14.32 19.37
C ILE A 132 5.85 -12.87 18.98
N ILE A 133 5.03 -12.21 19.75
CA ILE A 133 4.87 -10.74 19.71
C ILE A 133 6.10 -10.12 20.40
#